data_8dac503a9cbe4339274c7ae696cc9c64
#
_entry.id   8dac503a9cbe4339274c7ae696cc9c64
#
_cell.length_a   1.000
_cell.length_b   1.000
_cell.length_c   1.000
_cell.angle_alpha   90.00
_cell.angle_beta   90.00
_cell.angle_gamma   90.00
#
_symmetry.space_group_name_H-M   'P 1'
#
loop_
_entity.id
_entity.type
_entity.pdbx_description
1 polymer ?
#
loop_
_entity_poly.entity_id
_entity_poly.type
_entity_poly.pdbx_seq_one_letter_code
_entity_poly.pdbx_strand_id
1 'polypeptide(L)'
;CNKPIADFLLAHGARPTLFSAAMMGQLDVVKAMVAARPGIQKTLGPHGITLMSHAKAGGPDAAAVVQFLASLGDADLPAPTQPLAPADRDAMVGKYVYGPGPRDFFTVDVLRDVLGIDRPNSPARRLLLHTGNLTFFPSGVPTAKIAFLREGGKVTQLTLADPNVMLTAKRT
;
A
#
# COMPACT_ATOMS: atom_id res chain seq x y z
N CYS A 1 -12.21 11.58 -9.52
CA CYS A 1 -12.34 12.17 -8.17
C CYS A 1 -13.69 12.90 -8.08
N ASN A 2 -14.42 12.73 -6.97
CA ASN A 2 -15.61 13.55 -6.71
C ASN A 2 -15.16 14.84 -6.01
N LYS A 3 -14.78 15.84 -6.79
CA LYS A 3 -14.22 17.09 -6.29
C LYS A 3 -15.15 17.84 -5.34
N PRO A 4 -16.47 17.99 -5.59
CA PRO A 4 -17.37 18.64 -4.65
C PRO A 4 -17.39 18.01 -3.25
N ILE A 5 -17.37 16.67 -3.15
CA ILE A 5 -17.30 15.97 -1.87
C ILE A 5 -15.94 16.19 -1.20
N ALA A 6 -14.86 16.13 -1.96
CA ALA A 6 -13.51 16.37 -1.42
C ALA A 6 -13.38 17.79 -0.86
N ASP A 7 -13.84 18.80 -1.60
CA ASP A 7 -13.83 20.21 -1.17
C ASP A 7 -14.68 20.41 0.09
N PHE A 8 -15.86 19.79 0.15
CA PHE A 8 -16.71 19.82 1.35
C PHE A 8 -16.00 19.23 2.56
N LEU A 9 -15.39 18.06 2.41
CA LEU A 9 -14.66 17.41 3.52
C LEU A 9 -13.48 18.26 4.00
N LEU A 10 -12.72 18.86 3.09
CA LEU A 10 -11.61 19.75 3.44
C LEU A 10 -12.08 20.99 4.19
N ALA A 11 -13.19 21.61 3.74
CA ALA A 11 -13.80 22.75 4.42
C ALA A 11 -14.26 22.42 5.86
N HIS A 12 -14.53 21.13 6.14
CA HIS A 12 -14.91 20.62 7.46
C HIS A 12 -13.74 19.97 8.22
N GLY A 13 -12.49 20.29 7.86
CA GLY A 13 -11.30 19.92 8.62
C GLY A 13 -10.67 18.59 8.26
N ALA A 14 -11.12 17.92 7.20
CA ALA A 14 -10.43 16.75 6.68
C ALA A 14 -9.04 17.14 6.17
N ARG A 15 -8.06 16.26 6.39
CA ARG A 15 -6.69 16.47 5.89
C ARG A 15 -6.49 15.65 4.61
N PRO A 16 -5.93 16.26 3.55
CA PRO A 16 -5.63 15.51 2.36
C PRO A 16 -4.47 14.53 2.63
N THR A 17 -4.55 13.35 2.05
CA THR A 17 -3.40 12.47 1.88
C THR A 17 -2.54 12.98 0.71
N LEU A 18 -1.29 12.53 0.60
CA LEU A 18 -0.44 12.85 -0.54
C LEU A 18 -1.13 12.54 -1.88
N PHE A 19 -1.82 11.39 -1.97
CA PHE A 19 -2.49 10.95 -3.19
C PHE A 19 -3.74 11.77 -3.52
N SER A 20 -4.55 12.10 -2.52
CA SER A 20 -5.71 12.97 -2.73
C SER A 20 -5.29 14.40 -3.05
N ALA A 21 -4.25 14.93 -2.40
CA ALA A 21 -3.70 16.24 -2.72
C ALA A 21 -3.19 16.30 -4.17
N ALA A 22 -2.49 15.24 -4.62
CA ALA A 22 -2.02 15.14 -5.99
C ALA A 22 -3.18 15.10 -7.00
N MET A 23 -4.20 14.28 -6.73
CA MET A 23 -5.38 14.17 -7.59
C MET A 23 -6.22 15.45 -7.64
N MET A 24 -6.26 16.21 -6.55
CA MET A 24 -6.97 17.49 -6.46
C MET A 24 -6.18 18.71 -6.97
N GLY A 25 -4.96 18.49 -7.47
CA GLY A 25 -4.11 19.56 -8.00
C GLY A 25 -3.51 20.50 -6.93
N GLN A 26 -3.45 20.06 -5.67
CA GLN A 26 -2.94 20.87 -4.55
C GLN A 26 -1.41 20.90 -4.56
N LEU A 27 -0.81 21.64 -5.51
CA LEU A 27 0.61 21.67 -5.77
C LEU A 27 1.45 21.99 -4.52
N ASP A 28 1.08 23.02 -3.77
CA ASP A 28 1.85 23.46 -2.61
C ASP A 28 1.84 22.40 -1.50
N VAL A 29 0.72 21.71 -1.30
CA VAL A 29 0.62 20.60 -0.34
C VAL A 29 1.52 19.46 -0.76
N VAL A 30 1.50 19.08 -2.05
CA VAL A 30 2.35 18.00 -2.58
C VAL A 30 3.83 18.37 -2.45
N LYS A 31 4.23 19.60 -2.80
CA LYS A 31 5.60 20.10 -2.63
C LYS A 31 6.05 20.06 -1.17
N ALA A 32 5.21 20.52 -0.26
CA ALA A 32 5.51 20.52 1.17
C ALA A 32 5.70 19.10 1.71
N MET A 33 4.84 18.15 1.32
CA MET A 33 4.97 16.74 1.72
C MET A 33 6.24 16.08 1.17
N VAL A 34 6.60 16.37 -0.09
CA VAL A 34 7.83 15.85 -0.70
C VAL A 34 9.07 16.45 -0.03
N ALA A 35 9.05 17.76 0.28
CA ALA A 35 10.16 18.43 0.97
C ALA A 35 10.34 17.91 2.41
N ALA A 36 9.23 17.68 3.13
CA ALA A 36 9.26 17.17 4.49
C ALA A 36 9.75 15.71 4.58
N ARG A 37 9.52 14.92 3.53
CA ARG A 37 9.93 13.52 3.47
C ARG A 37 10.46 13.17 2.07
N PRO A 38 11.74 13.40 1.80
CA PRO A 38 12.36 13.06 0.52
C PRO A 38 12.16 11.58 0.17
N GLY A 39 11.77 11.30 -1.06
CA GLY A 39 11.47 9.95 -1.54
C GLY A 39 10.01 9.51 -1.38
N ILE A 40 9.16 10.28 -0.69
CA ILE A 40 7.74 9.94 -0.53
C ILE A 40 7.01 9.86 -1.88
N GLN A 41 7.48 10.57 -2.90
CA GLN A 41 6.92 10.56 -4.25
C GLN A 41 6.98 9.18 -4.91
N LYS A 42 7.86 8.28 -4.44
CA LYS A 42 8.00 6.89 -4.93
C LYS A 42 6.98 5.93 -4.33
N THR A 43 6.25 6.39 -3.33
CA THR A 43 5.32 5.55 -2.59
C THR A 43 4.11 5.20 -3.45
N LEU A 44 3.70 3.93 -3.42
CA LEU A 44 2.48 3.50 -4.06
C LEU A 44 1.26 3.83 -3.19
N GLY A 45 0.25 4.40 -3.80
CA GLY A 45 -1.03 4.73 -3.18
C GLY A 45 -2.01 3.57 -3.13
N PRO A 46 -3.28 3.86 -2.91
CA PRO A 46 -4.35 2.87 -3.00
C PRO A 46 -4.25 2.06 -4.30
N HIS A 47 -4.50 0.76 -4.19
CA HIS A 47 -4.42 -0.20 -5.31
C HIS A 47 -3.03 -0.35 -5.96
N GLY A 48 -1.95 0.08 -5.29
CA GLY A 48 -0.60 0.03 -5.85
C GLY A 48 -0.33 1.05 -6.97
N ILE A 49 -1.14 2.09 -7.06
CA ILE A 49 -1.05 3.12 -8.11
C ILE A 49 0.01 4.15 -7.72
N THR A 50 0.85 4.56 -8.67
CA THR A 50 1.89 5.56 -8.43
C THR A 50 1.31 6.95 -8.13
N LEU A 51 2.07 7.80 -7.44
CA LEU A 51 1.67 9.17 -7.17
C LEU A 51 1.42 9.96 -8.47
N MET A 52 2.26 9.75 -9.49
CA MET A 52 2.09 10.32 -10.81
C MET A 52 0.74 9.92 -11.44
N SER A 53 0.35 8.64 -11.34
CA SER A 53 -0.92 8.17 -11.88
C SER A 53 -2.12 8.76 -11.15
N HIS A 54 -2.02 8.98 -9.83
CA HIS A 54 -3.05 9.70 -9.08
C HIS A 54 -3.17 11.16 -9.55
N ALA A 55 -2.05 11.85 -9.76
CA ALA A 55 -2.06 13.21 -10.31
C ALA A 55 -2.69 13.25 -11.70
N LYS A 56 -2.30 12.34 -12.61
CA LYS A 56 -2.90 12.22 -13.96
C LYS A 56 -4.42 12.00 -13.91
N ALA A 57 -4.93 11.22 -12.94
CA ALA A 57 -6.36 11.00 -12.74
C ALA A 57 -7.12 12.25 -12.26
N GLY A 58 -6.45 13.28 -11.79
CA GLY A 58 -7.01 14.58 -11.46
C GLY A 58 -7.32 15.45 -12.69
N GLY A 59 -6.82 15.06 -13.86
CA GLY A 59 -7.08 15.76 -15.11
C GLY A 59 -6.42 17.15 -15.18
N PRO A 60 -7.06 18.12 -15.87
CA PRO A 60 -6.49 19.46 -16.08
C PRO A 60 -6.16 20.19 -14.78
N ASP A 61 -6.97 20.03 -13.74
CA ASP A 61 -6.78 20.71 -12.45
C ASP A 61 -5.46 20.28 -11.77
N ALA A 62 -4.97 19.08 -12.07
CA ALA A 62 -3.74 18.54 -11.50
C ALA A 62 -2.51 18.71 -12.43
N ALA A 63 -2.62 19.42 -13.55
CA ALA A 63 -1.54 19.54 -14.53
C ALA A 63 -0.22 20.07 -13.92
N ALA A 64 -0.30 21.05 -13.03
CA ALA A 64 0.88 21.59 -12.33
C ALA A 64 1.54 20.57 -11.42
N VAL A 65 0.76 19.71 -10.76
CA VAL A 65 1.29 18.59 -9.94
C VAL A 65 1.96 17.57 -10.85
N VAL A 66 1.36 17.21 -11.98
CA VAL A 66 1.96 16.29 -12.96
C VAL A 66 3.32 16.81 -13.43
N GLN A 67 3.42 18.11 -13.78
CA GLN A 67 4.66 18.73 -14.18
C GLN A 67 5.73 18.71 -13.06
N PHE A 68 5.33 19.04 -11.85
CA PHE A 68 6.23 18.97 -10.69
C PHE A 68 6.75 17.55 -10.45
N LEU A 69 5.87 16.55 -10.44
CA LEU A 69 6.27 15.17 -10.23
C LEU A 69 7.13 14.63 -11.38
N ALA A 70 6.88 15.06 -12.61
CA ALA A 70 7.73 14.72 -13.76
C ALA A 70 9.14 15.30 -13.62
N SER A 71 9.27 16.52 -13.06
CA SER A 71 10.57 17.15 -12.82
C SER A 71 11.44 16.43 -11.78
N LEU A 72 10.82 15.62 -10.90
CA LEU A 72 11.54 14.78 -9.93
C LEU A 72 12.16 13.53 -10.57
N GLY A 73 11.63 13.09 -11.71
CA GLY A 73 12.15 11.96 -12.50
C GLY A 73 11.86 10.56 -11.93
N ASP A 74 11.33 10.46 -10.70
CA ASP A 74 11.16 9.18 -9.99
C ASP A 74 9.77 8.94 -9.37
N ALA A 75 8.81 9.81 -9.62
CA ALA A 75 7.48 9.72 -9.06
C ALA A 75 6.55 8.69 -9.75
N ASP A 76 6.95 8.18 -10.91
CA ASP A 76 6.22 7.15 -11.68
C ASP A 76 6.87 5.77 -11.56
N LEU A 77 7.99 5.69 -10.88
CA LEU A 77 8.66 4.42 -10.63
C LEU A 77 7.88 3.64 -9.57
N PRO A 78 7.55 2.38 -9.83
CA PRO A 78 6.99 1.52 -8.79
C PRO A 78 7.99 1.41 -7.64
N ALA A 79 7.47 1.23 -6.42
CA ALA A 79 8.34 0.92 -5.28
C ALA A 79 9.20 -0.31 -5.65
N PRO A 80 10.50 -0.32 -5.29
CA PRO A 80 11.37 -1.43 -5.63
C PRO A 80 10.80 -2.71 -5.03
N THR A 81 10.41 -3.62 -5.91
CA THR A 81 9.98 -4.97 -5.54
C THR A 81 11.04 -5.94 -5.99
N GLN A 82 11.16 -7.05 -5.29
CA GLN A 82 12.05 -8.13 -5.65
C GLN A 82 11.25 -9.29 -6.25
N PRO A 83 11.84 -10.07 -7.16
CA PRO A 83 11.24 -11.31 -7.62
C PRO A 83 10.96 -12.25 -6.43
N LEU A 84 9.86 -12.97 -6.50
CA LEU A 84 9.49 -13.99 -5.54
C LEU A 84 9.45 -15.34 -6.26
N ALA A 85 10.20 -16.32 -5.76
CA ALA A 85 10.17 -17.66 -6.33
C ALA A 85 8.76 -18.27 -6.17
N PRO A 86 8.23 -18.97 -7.20
CA PRO A 86 6.91 -19.60 -7.13
C PRO A 86 6.74 -20.52 -5.91
N ALA A 87 7.76 -21.31 -5.57
CA ALA A 87 7.72 -22.18 -4.40
C ALA A 87 7.61 -21.43 -3.08
N ASP A 88 8.27 -20.27 -2.95
CA ASP A 88 8.15 -19.43 -1.77
C ASP A 88 6.78 -18.77 -1.72
N ARG A 89 6.27 -18.29 -2.86
CA ARG A 89 4.92 -17.74 -2.99
C ARG A 89 3.87 -18.75 -2.53
N ASP A 90 3.91 -19.95 -3.05
CA ASP A 90 2.92 -21.00 -2.79
C ASP A 90 3.02 -21.50 -1.33
N ALA A 91 4.22 -21.49 -0.75
CA ALA A 91 4.43 -21.84 0.65
C ALA A 91 3.77 -20.85 1.63
N MET A 92 3.51 -19.60 1.22
CA MET A 92 2.87 -18.59 2.07
C MET A 92 1.34 -18.61 2.00
N VAL A 93 0.75 -19.32 1.05
CA VAL A 93 -0.72 -19.44 0.92
C VAL A 93 -1.30 -20.15 2.14
N GLY A 94 -2.34 -19.57 2.72
CA GLY A 94 -3.02 -20.15 3.88
C GLY A 94 -3.82 -19.18 4.71
N LYS A 95 -4.36 -19.70 5.81
CA LYS A 95 -5.06 -18.93 6.83
C LYS A 95 -4.14 -18.68 8.02
N TYR A 96 -4.14 -17.46 8.52
CA TYR A 96 -3.29 -16.99 9.62
C TYR A 96 -4.15 -16.35 10.69
N VAL A 97 -4.23 -16.96 11.87
CA VAL A 97 -5.09 -16.56 12.98
C VAL A 97 -4.31 -15.71 13.98
N TYR A 98 -4.82 -14.53 14.35
CA TYR A 98 -4.20 -13.58 15.27
C TYR A 98 -4.97 -13.35 16.57
N GLY A 99 -6.17 -13.90 16.73
CA GLY A 99 -6.99 -13.72 17.91
C GLY A 99 -8.05 -14.82 18.08
N PRO A 100 -8.80 -14.80 19.19
CA PRO A 100 -9.78 -15.84 19.50
C PRO A 100 -11.12 -15.67 18.78
N GLY A 101 -11.36 -14.53 18.17
CA GLY A 101 -12.63 -14.25 17.51
C GLY A 101 -12.79 -15.01 16.18
N PRO A 102 -14.03 -15.28 15.77
CA PRO A 102 -14.32 -16.04 14.54
C PRO A 102 -13.87 -15.34 13.26
N ARG A 103 -13.48 -14.05 13.34
CA ARG A 103 -13.01 -13.22 12.24
C ARG A 103 -11.58 -12.71 12.42
N ASP A 104 -10.87 -13.18 13.45
CA ASP A 104 -9.51 -12.74 13.78
C ASP A 104 -8.47 -13.51 12.97
N PHE A 105 -8.55 -13.42 11.66
CA PHE A 105 -7.62 -14.07 10.76
C PHE A 105 -7.38 -13.28 9.48
N PHE A 106 -6.23 -13.56 8.86
CA PHE A 106 -5.92 -13.20 7.50
C PHE A 106 -6.00 -14.43 6.60
N THR A 107 -6.40 -14.23 5.36
CA THR A 107 -6.25 -15.21 4.27
C THR A 107 -5.20 -14.70 3.32
N VAL A 108 -4.22 -15.52 3.02
CA VAL A 108 -3.21 -15.27 1.97
C VAL A 108 -3.46 -16.25 0.85
N ASP A 109 -3.60 -15.73 -0.36
CA ASP A 109 -3.87 -16.51 -1.56
C ASP A 109 -3.10 -15.96 -2.78
N VAL A 110 -3.20 -16.64 -3.90
CA VAL A 110 -2.60 -16.22 -5.17
C VAL A 110 -3.70 -15.87 -6.16
N LEU A 111 -3.58 -14.71 -6.79
CA LEU A 111 -4.42 -14.29 -7.91
C LEU A 111 -3.52 -13.76 -9.03
N ARG A 112 -3.59 -14.36 -10.21
CA ARG A 112 -2.77 -13.98 -11.38
C ARG A 112 -1.28 -13.89 -11.03
N ASP A 113 -0.77 -14.94 -10.39
CA ASP A 113 0.62 -15.09 -9.95
C ASP A 113 1.12 -14.09 -8.90
N VAL A 114 0.25 -13.31 -8.29
CA VAL A 114 0.59 -12.36 -7.23
C VAL A 114 -0.05 -12.78 -5.91
N LEU A 115 0.73 -12.75 -4.83
CA LEU A 115 0.20 -12.93 -3.48
C LEU A 115 -0.74 -11.79 -3.12
N GLY A 116 -1.82 -12.13 -2.46
CA GLY A 116 -2.70 -11.17 -1.85
C GLY A 116 -3.03 -11.55 -0.42
N ILE A 117 -3.41 -10.56 0.36
CA ILE A 117 -3.89 -10.71 1.73
C ILE A 117 -5.27 -10.09 1.87
N ASP A 118 -6.11 -10.78 2.57
CA ASP A 118 -7.46 -10.33 2.90
C ASP A 118 -7.78 -10.63 4.37
N ARG A 119 -8.81 -9.97 4.89
CA ARG A 119 -9.36 -10.23 6.21
C ARG A 119 -10.89 -10.15 6.15
N PRO A 120 -11.63 -10.85 7.01
CA PRO A 120 -13.07 -10.71 7.09
C PRO A 120 -13.48 -9.23 7.27
N ASN A 121 -14.48 -8.81 6.50
CA ASN A 121 -14.99 -7.43 6.48
C ASN A 121 -14.01 -6.37 5.91
N SER A 122 -12.95 -6.77 5.24
CA SER A 122 -12.16 -5.82 4.47
C SER A 122 -12.90 -5.43 3.18
N PRO A 123 -12.93 -4.15 2.80
CA PRO A 123 -13.57 -3.73 1.56
C PRO A 123 -12.83 -4.21 0.31
N ALA A 124 -11.56 -4.59 0.44
CA ALA A 124 -10.74 -5.03 -0.68
C ALA A 124 -9.54 -5.87 -0.23
N ARG A 125 -9.30 -6.94 -0.97
CA ARG A 125 -8.04 -7.68 -0.96
C ARG A 125 -6.89 -6.77 -1.37
N ARG A 126 -5.73 -6.88 -0.72
CA ARG A 126 -4.53 -6.13 -1.06
C ARG A 126 -3.46 -7.05 -1.62
N LEU A 127 -2.80 -6.59 -2.68
CA LEU A 127 -1.64 -7.30 -3.21
C LEU A 127 -0.46 -7.16 -2.23
N LEU A 128 0.34 -8.20 -2.11
CA LEU A 128 1.58 -8.21 -1.34
C LEU A 128 2.76 -7.96 -2.27
N LEU A 129 3.43 -6.83 -2.08
CA LEU A 129 4.56 -6.39 -2.87
C LEU A 129 5.85 -6.80 -2.15
N HIS A 130 6.59 -7.75 -2.72
CA HIS A 130 7.78 -8.37 -2.13
C HIS A 130 8.96 -7.39 -2.08
N THR A 131 9.59 -7.28 -0.92
CA THR A 131 10.76 -6.41 -0.70
C THR A 131 12.04 -7.17 -0.30
N GLY A 132 11.97 -8.50 -0.32
CA GLY A 132 13.06 -9.40 0.06
C GLY A 132 12.82 -10.12 1.39
N ASN A 133 13.51 -11.22 1.61
CA ASN A 133 13.48 -12.00 2.87
C ASN A 133 12.07 -12.33 3.37
N LEU A 134 11.18 -12.76 2.47
CA LEU A 134 9.75 -13.04 2.76
C LEU A 134 9.04 -11.87 3.44
N THR A 135 9.48 -10.65 3.12
CA THR A 135 8.90 -9.40 3.60
C THR A 135 8.18 -8.68 2.49
N PHE A 136 7.05 -8.07 2.83
CA PHE A 136 6.14 -7.44 1.87
C PHE A 136 5.57 -6.16 2.47
N PHE A 137 5.05 -5.29 1.61
CA PHE A 137 4.08 -4.29 2.02
C PHE A 137 2.77 -4.49 1.23
N PRO A 138 1.61 -4.26 1.86
CA PRO A 138 0.33 -4.33 1.16
C PRO A 138 0.17 -3.16 0.20
N SER A 139 -0.38 -3.42 -0.97
CA SER A 139 -0.68 -2.36 -1.94
C SER A 139 -1.58 -1.28 -1.30
N GLY A 140 -1.21 -0.01 -1.49
CA GLY A 140 -1.90 1.14 -0.91
C GLY A 140 -1.66 1.39 0.59
N VAL A 141 -0.79 0.59 1.26
CA VAL A 141 -0.39 0.80 2.67
C VAL A 141 1.12 0.59 2.81
N PRO A 142 1.94 1.49 2.26
CA PRO A 142 3.39 1.32 2.22
C PRO A 142 4.07 1.44 3.60
N THR A 143 3.35 1.93 4.61
CA THR A 143 3.82 2.00 6.00
C THR A 143 3.73 0.65 6.71
N ALA A 144 2.82 -0.21 6.26
CA ALA A 144 2.67 -1.53 6.84
C ALA A 144 3.71 -2.50 6.28
N LYS A 145 4.30 -3.28 7.16
CA LYS A 145 5.23 -4.35 6.82
C LYS A 145 4.61 -5.69 7.17
N ILE A 146 4.59 -6.60 6.22
CA ILE A 146 4.19 -7.99 6.44
C ILE A 146 5.42 -8.87 6.27
N ALA A 147 5.72 -9.67 7.26
CA ALA A 147 6.83 -10.61 7.24
C ALA A 147 6.33 -12.02 7.53
N PHE A 148 6.76 -13.00 6.75
CA PHE A 148 6.49 -14.41 7.01
C PHE A 148 7.69 -15.06 7.69
N LEU A 149 7.42 -15.86 8.71
CA LEU A 149 8.41 -16.66 9.41
C LEU A 149 8.36 -18.09 8.87
N ARG A 150 9.54 -18.62 8.56
CA ARG A 150 9.73 -20.03 8.15
C ARG A 150 10.50 -20.78 9.23
N GLU A 151 9.93 -21.90 9.67
CA GLU A 151 10.54 -22.80 10.63
C GLU A 151 10.46 -24.23 10.10
N GLY A 152 11.57 -24.97 10.16
CA GLY A 152 11.61 -26.34 9.63
C GLY A 152 11.22 -26.46 8.15
N GLY A 153 11.51 -25.43 7.34
CA GLY A 153 11.16 -25.39 5.92
C GLY A 153 9.71 -24.97 5.62
N LYS A 154 8.86 -24.82 6.63
CA LYS A 154 7.44 -24.45 6.48
C LYS A 154 7.18 -23.04 6.98
N VAL A 155 6.31 -22.32 6.30
CA VAL A 155 5.82 -21.01 6.78
C VAL A 155 4.82 -21.25 7.91
N THR A 156 5.12 -20.74 9.10
CA THR A 156 4.36 -20.99 10.32
C THR A 156 3.62 -19.76 10.83
N GLN A 157 4.08 -18.57 10.44
CA GLN A 157 3.60 -17.32 11.04
C GLN A 157 3.67 -16.19 10.03
N LEU A 158 2.79 -15.21 10.23
CA LEU A 158 2.78 -13.91 9.59
C LEU A 158 2.80 -12.84 10.68
N THR A 159 3.66 -11.83 10.52
CA THR A 159 3.66 -10.62 11.36
C THR A 159 3.26 -9.43 10.50
N LEU A 160 2.32 -8.65 10.97
CA LEU A 160 1.96 -7.34 10.40
C LEU A 160 2.43 -6.27 11.37
N ALA A 161 3.26 -5.36 10.91
CA ALA A 161 3.71 -4.18 11.64
C ALA A 161 3.30 -2.92 10.86
N ASP A 162 2.60 -2.03 11.54
CA ASP A 162 2.27 -0.68 11.10
C ASP A 162 2.63 0.28 12.24
N PRO A 163 2.89 1.59 12.04
CA PRO A 163 3.34 2.47 13.12
C PRO A 163 2.59 2.37 14.45
N ASN A 164 1.31 2.01 14.41
CA ASN A 164 0.46 1.95 15.61
C ASN A 164 -0.03 0.54 15.97
N VAL A 165 0.35 -0.48 15.20
CA VAL A 165 -0.16 -1.85 15.39
C VAL A 165 0.92 -2.87 15.08
N MET A 166 1.07 -3.85 15.95
CA MET A 166 1.86 -5.05 15.69
C MET A 166 1.00 -6.27 15.95
N LEU A 167 0.76 -7.08 14.94
CA LEU A 167 -0.02 -8.31 15.03
C LEU A 167 0.84 -9.48 14.59
N THR A 168 0.75 -10.57 15.34
CA THR A 168 1.33 -11.86 14.97
C THR A 168 0.21 -12.86 14.74
N ALA A 169 0.18 -13.48 13.58
CA ALA A 169 -0.82 -14.45 13.19
C ALA A 169 -0.16 -15.81 12.91
N LYS A 170 -0.65 -16.87 13.54
CA LYS A 170 -0.15 -18.24 13.34
C LYS A 170 -0.92 -18.91 12.22
N ARG A 171 -0.21 -19.64 11.38
CA ARG A 171 -0.80 -20.46 10.32
C ARG A 171 -1.57 -21.64 10.91
N THR A 172 -2.75 -21.89 10.37
CA THR A 172 -3.61 -23.04 10.75
C THR A 172 -3.79 -24.01 9.59
#